data_e3245bd7c6d9f93d50b9f164a9b5cdcb
#
_entry.id   e3245bd7c6d9f93d50b9f164a9b5cdcb
#
_cell.length_a   1.000
_cell.length_b   1.000
_cell.length_c   1.000
_cell.angle_alpha   90.00
_cell.angle_beta   90.00
_cell.angle_gamma   90.00
#
_symmetry.space_group_name_H-M   'P 1'
#
loop_
_entity.id
_entity.type
_entity.pdbx_description
1 polymer ?
#
loop_
_entity_poly.entity_id
_entity_poly.type
_entity_poly.pdbx_seq_one_letter_code
_entity_poly.pdbx_strand_id
1 'polypeptide(L)'
;MHENRTMSWSPTRRQLVTAGGLGAVASVLPLGTAAAAAAPDDLITRTIPGSRERLPVIGLGTFMTFDTTSNQQRARLKEVVKRYWQAGGRVFDVSPLYGASEVNLGEIVKELRINDRMFLANKIWSTGDHLWDDSHAAGSLRQTVKRLSLDRPVDVMQCHSLINVDVIVPLLHAWKKEGRIRNVGVTHHEVPYYAVLASWVQRAELDFVQLHYSIHTRQAEERLIPAAADKGTAVLVNMALEKGRLHAIVEGRQLPDFVKELGITTWSQYFLKWVISNPSITCVLPATSNPGHLTENIAAMRGPLPDAAMRKRMVEHMETIQGFDKVGTQPWYPGKNYAGLVSRAQAAVRRRSPWWPS
;
A
#
# COMPACT_ATOMS: atom_id res chain seq x y z
N MET A 1 -34.71 -38.75 32.84
CA MET A 1 -33.95 -40.02 32.95
C MET A 1 -33.01 -40.14 31.77
N HIS A 2 -31.78 -40.44 32.10
CA HIS A 2 -30.61 -40.74 31.24
C HIS A 2 -29.92 -39.50 30.60
N GLU A 3 -28.77 -39.34 30.83
CA GLU A 3 -27.58 -39.66 31.67
C GLU A 3 -26.36 -39.05 30.98
N ASN A 4 -25.59 -38.30 31.73
CA ASN A 4 -24.28 -37.74 31.38
C ASN A 4 -23.24 -38.82 31.04
N ARG A 5 -22.42 -38.60 30.05
CA ARG A 5 -21.07 -39.19 29.99
C ARG A 5 -20.05 -38.16 29.51
N THR A 6 -19.30 -37.66 30.48
CA THR A 6 -18.00 -37.03 30.33
C THR A 6 -16.94 -38.05 30.02
N MET A 7 -16.10 -37.82 28.99
CA MET A 7 -14.84 -38.55 28.82
C MET A 7 -13.67 -37.57 28.94
N SER A 8 -12.94 -37.72 30.02
CA SER A 8 -11.63 -37.17 30.30
C SER A 8 -10.55 -37.96 29.61
N TRP A 9 -9.59 -37.33 28.94
CA TRP A 9 -8.36 -37.94 28.45
C TRP A 9 -7.14 -37.25 29.06
N SER A 10 -6.30 -38.07 29.75
CA SER A 10 -5.04 -37.67 30.38
C SER A 10 -3.86 -38.25 29.58
N PRO A 11 -2.72 -37.57 29.50
CA PRO A 11 -1.55 -38.07 28.76
C PRO A 11 -0.58 -38.87 29.65
N THR A 12 -0.05 -39.97 29.15
CA THR A 12 1.05 -40.70 29.75
C THR A 12 2.36 -40.47 29.01
N ARG A 13 3.40 -40.26 29.80
CA ARG A 13 4.83 -40.08 29.41
C ARG A 13 5.53 -41.44 29.26
N ARG A 14 6.63 -41.41 28.52
CA ARG A 14 7.87 -42.24 28.50
C ARG A 14 7.92 -43.39 27.52
N GLN A 15 8.92 -43.32 26.58
CA GLN A 15 10.14 -44.13 26.74
C GLN A 15 11.26 -43.66 25.78
N LEU A 16 12.43 -43.48 26.35
CA LEU A 16 13.75 -43.38 25.68
C LEU A 16 14.23 -44.81 25.26
N VAL A 17 14.81 -44.92 24.07
CA VAL A 17 15.78 -46.00 23.76
C VAL A 17 16.91 -45.41 22.92
N THR A 18 18.12 -45.52 23.45
CA THR A 18 19.46 -45.27 22.85
C THR A 18 19.99 -46.51 22.16
N ALA A 19 20.62 -46.37 21.01
CA ALA A 19 21.78 -47.16 20.46
C ALA A 19 22.03 -46.63 19.03
N GLY A 20 23.19 -46.14 18.61
CA GLY A 20 24.47 -46.81 18.56
C GLY A 20 24.96 -46.87 17.11
N GLY A 21 25.87 -46.00 16.71
CA GLY A 21 26.78 -45.75 15.66
C GLY A 21 26.92 -46.69 14.44
N LEU A 22 27.16 -46.04 13.28
CA LEU A 22 28.12 -46.49 12.25
C LEU A 22 28.37 -45.32 11.27
N GLY A 23 29.61 -45.01 11.01
CA GLY A 23 30.02 -43.88 10.19
C GLY A 23 29.85 -44.15 8.68
N ALA A 24 29.46 -43.10 7.96
CA ALA A 24 29.61 -43.03 6.51
C ALA A 24 30.21 -41.66 6.16
N VAL A 25 31.35 -41.71 5.51
CA VAL A 25 32.07 -40.54 4.94
C VAL A 25 31.23 -40.05 3.78
N ALA A 26 30.61 -38.86 3.91
CA ALA A 26 29.93 -38.18 2.85
C ALA A 26 30.77 -37.04 2.33
N SER A 27 31.07 -37.10 1.05
CA SER A 27 31.80 -36.10 0.25
C SER A 27 31.09 -34.74 0.31
N VAL A 28 31.83 -33.71 0.75
CA VAL A 28 31.38 -32.32 0.81
C VAL A 28 31.40 -31.74 -0.62
N LEU A 29 30.25 -31.59 -1.24
CA LEU A 29 30.07 -30.69 -2.39
C LEU A 29 29.86 -29.27 -1.86
N PRO A 30 30.46 -28.22 -2.46
CA PRO A 30 30.25 -26.87 -2.02
C PRO A 30 28.81 -26.45 -2.34
N LEU A 31 28.00 -26.30 -1.31
CA LEU A 31 26.68 -25.64 -1.40
C LEU A 31 26.90 -24.20 -1.77
N GLY A 32 26.38 -23.80 -2.95
CA GLY A 32 26.31 -22.43 -3.36
C GLY A 32 25.70 -21.58 -2.27
N THR A 33 26.31 -20.43 -1.99
CA THR A 33 25.83 -19.41 -1.06
C THR A 33 24.43 -18.98 -1.47
N ALA A 34 23.42 -19.59 -0.88
CA ALA A 34 22.09 -19.01 -0.87
C ALA A 34 22.19 -17.66 -0.17
N ALA A 35 21.90 -16.57 -0.88
CA ALA A 35 21.81 -15.25 -0.29
C ALA A 35 20.92 -15.35 0.95
N ALA A 36 21.47 -15.09 2.10
CA ALA A 36 20.77 -15.11 3.37
C ALA A 36 19.59 -14.17 3.26
N ALA A 37 18.37 -14.69 3.40
CA ALA A 37 17.18 -13.88 3.58
C ALA A 37 17.44 -13.00 4.82
N ALA A 38 17.48 -11.68 4.64
CA ALA A 38 17.68 -10.73 5.72
C ALA A 38 16.72 -11.05 6.86
N ALA A 39 17.24 -11.06 8.09
CA ALA A 39 16.48 -11.38 9.30
C ALA A 39 15.22 -10.48 9.41
N PRO A 40 14.11 -10.97 10.02
CA PRO A 40 12.88 -10.20 10.18
C PRO A 40 13.03 -8.91 11.00
N ASP A 41 14.09 -8.78 11.80
CA ASP A 41 14.29 -7.70 12.78
C ASP A 41 14.65 -6.32 12.18
N ASP A 42 15.05 -6.24 10.91
CA ASP A 42 15.46 -4.97 10.28
C ASP A 42 14.31 -4.21 9.57
N LEU A 43 13.07 -4.71 9.64
CA LEU A 43 11.96 -4.11 8.93
C LEU A 43 11.45 -2.86 9.64
N ILE A 44 11.49 -1.72 8.96
CA ILE A 44 10.91 -0.48 9.48
C ILE A 44 9.38 -0.63 9.47
N THR A 45 8.79 -0.52 10.65
CA THR A 45 7.33 -0.57 10.84
C THR A 45 6.86 0.67 11.59
N ARG A 46 5.58 1.01 11.44
CA ARG A 46 4.89 2.05 12.22
C ARG A 46 3.68 1.46 12.91
N THR A 47 3.45 1.87 14.15
CA THR A 47 2.24 1.50 14.89
C THR A 47 1.06 2.30 14.35
N ILE A 48 -0.09 1.64 14.15
CA ILE A 48 -1.34 2.34 13.89
C ILE A 48 -1.72 3.08 15.18
N PRO A 49 -1.90 4.42 15.16
CA PRO A 49 -2.28 5.17 16.36
C PRO A 49 -3.52 4.56 17.04
N GLY A 50 -3.53 4.56 18.36
CA GLY A 50 -4.62 3.95 19.13
C GLY A 50 -4.68 2.41 19.11
N SER A 51 -3.72 1.74 18.46
CA SER A 51 -3.66 0.28 18.33
C SER A 51 -2.29 -0.26 18.74
N ARG A 52 -2.20 -1.59 18.91
CA ARG A 52 -0.91 -2.30 19.05
C ARG A 52 -0.39 -2.85 17.70
N GLU A 53 -1.20 -2.74 16.68
CA GLU A 53 -0.87 -3.27 15.34
C GLU A 53 0.20 -2.41 14.67
N ARG A 54 1.18 -3.08 14.07
CA ARG A 54 2.29 -2.44 13.36
C ARG A 54 2.23 -2.80 11.88
N LEU A 55 2.38 -1.79 11.05
CA LEU A 55 2.42 -1.95 9.59
C LEU A 55 3.84 -1.70 9.05
N PRO A 56 4.29 -2.46 8.03
CA PRO A 56 5.48 -2.09 7.28
C PRO A 56 5.27 -0.73 6.61
N VAL A 57 6.32 0.09 6.59
CA VAL A 57 6.23 1.47 6.08
C VAL A 57 6.05 1.57 4.55
N ILE A 58 6.24 0.48 3.81
CA ILE A 58 5.95 0.39 2.37
C ILE A 58 4.84 -0.63 2.17
N GLY A 59 3.75 -0.17 1.55
CA GLY A 59 2.65 -0.96 1.05
C GLY A 59 2.75 -1.20 -0.46
N LEU A 60 1.74 -1.81 -1.04
CA LEU A 60 1.61 -2.05 -2.47
C LEU A 60 0.31 -1.44 -3.00
N GLY A 61 0.43 -0.32 -3.73
CA GLY A 61 -0.66 0.29 -4.48
C GLY A 61 -0.94 -0.50 -5.77
N THR A 62 -2.19 -0.46 -6.24
CA THR A 62 -2.63 -1.25 -7.40
C THR A 62 -3.19 -0.43 -8.56
N PHE A 63 -3.35 0.90 -8.40
CA PHE A 63 -3.91 1.76 -9.45
C PHE A 63 -3.12 1.66 -10.75
N MET A 64 -3.80 1.42 -11.87
CA MET A 64 -3.28 1.20 -13.21
C MET A 64 -2.39 -0.05 -13.36
N THR A 65 -1.57 -0.37 -12.38
CA THR A 65 -0.55 -1.43 -12.46
C THR A 65 -1.14 -2.83 -12.38
N PHE A 66 -2.26 -3.00 -11.65
CA PHE A 66 -3.00 -4.27 -11.54
C PHE A 66 -4.21 -4.33 -12.47
N ASP A 67 -4.51 -3.26 -13.22
CA ASP A 67 -5.61 -3.22 -14.18
C ASP A 67 -5.18 -3.88 -15.50
N THR A 68 -5.27 -5.19 -15.56
CA THR A 68 -4.91 -5.98 -16.76
C THR A 68 -5.90 -7.11 -17.02
N THR A 69 -6.07 -7.43 -18.30
CA THR A 69 -6.79 -8.62 -18.79
C THR A 69 -5.85 -9.65 -19.41
N SER A 70 -4.53 -9.40 -19.39
CA SER A 70 -3.51 -10.29 -19.96
C SER A 70 -3.04 -11.32 -18.94
N ASN A 71 -3.08 -12.60 -19.28
CA ASN A 71 -2.54 -13.67 -18.45
C ASN A 71 -1.04 -13.54 -18.20
N GLN A 72 -0.28 -13.10 -19.19
CA GLN A 72 1.16 -12.85 -19.05
C GLN A 72 1.45 -11.74 -18.03
N GLN A 73 0.69 -10.63 -18.09
CA GLN A 73 0.83 -9.56 -17.11
C GLN A 73 0.39 -10.01 -15.72
N ARG A 74 -0.68 -10.82 -15.62
CA ARG A 74 -1.13 -11.38 -14.34
C ARG A 74 -0.07 -12.27 -13.69
N ALA A 75 0.64 -13.10 -14.47
CA ALA A 75 1.77 -13.89 -13.97
C ALA A 75 2.90 -13.00 -13.39
N ARG A 76 3.20 -11.86 -14.04
CA ARG A 76 4.13 -10.84 -13.50
C ARG A 76 3.63 -10.23 -12.20
N LEU A 77 2.35 -9.89 -12.10
CA LEU A 77 1.75 -9.36 -10.88
C LEU A 77 1.83 -10.36 -9.74
N LYS A 78 1.63 -11.65 -10.00
CA LYS A 78 1.80 -12.72 -9.01
C LYS A 78 3.23 -12.74 -8.45
N GLU A 79 4.23 -12.59 -9.30
CA GLU A 79 5.63 -12.49 -8.86
C GLU A 79 5.88 -11.22 -8.02
N VAL A 80 5.29 -10.07 -8.39
CA VAL A 80 5.32 -8.84 -7.60
C VAL A 80 4.74 -9.07 -6.20
N VAL A 81 3.53 -9.62 -6.10
CA VAL A 81 2.86 -9.88 -4.81
C VAL A 81 3.66 -10.88 -3.97
N LYS A 82 4.16 -11.97 -4.60
CA LYS A 82 4.98 -12.98 -3.92
C LYS A 82 6.24 -12.37 -3.30
N ARG A 83 7.02 -11.60 -4.08
CA ARG A 83 8.23 -10.93 -3.57
C ARG A 83 7.91 -9.93 -2.48
N TYR A 84 6.87 -9.12 -2.66
CA TYR A 84 6.42 -8.16 -1.66
C TYR A 84 6.10 -8.86 -0.32
N TRP A 85 5.32 -9.95 -0.37
CA TRP A 85 4.98 -10.73 0.80
C TRP A 85 6.19 -11.36 1.49
N GLN A 86 7.10 -11.96 0.70
CA GLN A 86 8.32 -12.60 1.20
C GLN A 86 9.29 -11.60 1.85
N ALA A 87 9.30 -10.36 1.38
CA ALA A 87 10.11 -9.29 1.96
C ALA A 87 9.54 -8.69 3.26
N GLY A 88 8.38 -9.17 3.73
CA GLY A 88 7.72 -8.68 4.93
C GLY A 88 6.60 -7.66 4.67
N GLY A 89 6.30 -7.37 3.41
CA GLY A 89 5.17 -6.52 3.03
C GLY A 89 3.82 -7.13 3.42
N ARG A 90 2.87 -6.29 3.86
CA ARG A 90 1.54 -6.74 4.31
C ARG A 90 0.40 -5.87 3.81
N VAL A 91 0.64 -4.59 3.53
CA VAL A 91 -0.39 -3.59 3.20
C VAL A 91 -0.66 -3.58 1.70
N PHE A 92 -1.89 -3.82 1.30
CA PHE A 92 -2.36 -3.73 -0.09
C PHE A 92 -3.43 -2.65 -0.19
N ASP A 93 -3.25 -1.73 -1.14
CA ASP A 93 -4.23 -0.66 -1.42
C ASP A 93 -4.89 -0.89 -2.78
N VAL A 94 -6.21 -0.99 -2.76
CA VAL A 94 -7.02 -1.26 -3.95
C VAL A 94 -8.28 -0.38 -3.96
N SER A 95 -8.99 -0.37 -5.07
CA SER A 95 -10.31 0.27 -5.17
C SER A 95 -11.15 -0.40 -6.26
N PRO A 96 -12.48 -0.45 -6.10
CA PRO A 96 -13.40 -0.84 -7.17
C PRO A 96 -13.25 -0.01 -8.46
N LEU A 97 -12.77 1.25 -8.34
CA LEU A 97 -12.51 2.13 -9.49
C LEU A 97 -11.24 1.80 -10.28
N TYR A 98 -10.42 0.86 -9.81
CA TYR A 98 -9.13 0.53 -10.45
C TYR A 98 -9.27 -0.57 -11.50
N GLY A 99 -10.38 -0.60 -12.23
CA GLY A 99 -10.64 -1.57 -13.31
C GLY A 99 -10.62 -3.02 -12.81
N ALA A 100 -9.76 -3.84 -13.39
CA ALA A 100 -9.60 -5.25 -13.00
C ALA A 100 -8.72 -5.46 -11.76
N SER A 101 -8.20 -4.41 -11.12
CA SER A 101 -7.19 -4.52 -10.07
C SER A 101 -7.64 -5.36 -8.88
N GLU A 102 -8.89 -5.17 -8.42
CA GLU A 102 -9.44 -5.91 -7.27
C GLU A 102 -9.61 -7.41 -7.58
N VAL A 103 -10.01 -7.74 -8.80
CA VAL A 103 -10.13 -9.12 -9.27
C VAL A 103 -8.76 -9.78 -9.36
N ASN A 104 -7.79 -9.11 -10.02
CA ASN A 104 -6.44 -9.63 -10.18
C ASN A 104 -5.73 -9.81 -8.83
N LEU A 105 -5.86 -8.84 -7.93
CA LEU A 105 -5.31 -8.96 -6.58
C LEU A 105 -5.94 -10.16 -5.85
N GLY A 106 -7.28 -10.28 -5.90
CA GLY A 106 -8.02 -11.34 -5.21
C GLY A 106 -7.61 -12.75 -5.67
N GLU A 107 -7.50 -12.97 -6.98
CA GLU A 107 -7.03 -14.24 -7.53
C GLU A 107 -5.60 -14.56 -7.05
N ILE A 108 -4.70 -13.57 -7.10
CA ILE A 108 -3.30 -13.75 -6.72
C ILE A 108 -3.16 -14.06 -5.21
N VAL A 109 -3.82 -13.29 -4.33
CA VAL A 109 -3.68 -13.50 -2.87
C VAL A 109 -4.31 -14.81 -2.44
N LYS A 110 -5.38 -15.25 -3.10
CA LYS A 110 -6.00 -16.58 -2.90
C LYS A 110 -5.05 -17.70 -3.31
N GLU A 111 -4.44 -17.64 -4.49
CA GLU A 111 -3.46 -18.62 -4.95
C GLU A 111 -2.25 -18.71 -4.03
N LEU A 112 -1.79 -17.58 -3.49
CA LEU A 112 -0.67 -17.49 -2.55
C LEU A 112 -1.08 -17.83 -1.11
N ARG A 113 -2.39 -18.01 -0.82
CA ARG A 113 -2.96 -18.29 0.50
C ARG A 113 -2.57 -17.24 1.54
N ILE A 114 -2.66 -15.95 1.16
CA ILE A 114 -2.29 -14.80 2.01
C ILE A 114 -3.45 -13.84 2.26
N ASN A 115 -4.63 -14.07 1.66
CA ASN A 115 -5.82 -13.21 1.75
C ASN A 115 -6.22 -12.89 3.19
N ASP A 116 -6.13 -13.85 4.13
CA ASP A 116 -6.55 -13.67 5.52
C ASP A 116 -5.47 -13.04 6.41
N ARG A 117 -4.24 -12.93 5.89
CA ARG A 117 -3.08 -12.40 6.63
C ARG A 117 -2.58 -11.06 6.10
N MET A 118 -3.13 -10.56 4.99
CA MET A 118 -2.80 -9.24 4.47
C MET A 118 -3.56 -8.15 5.23
N PHE A 119 -3.04 -6.94 5.22
CA PHE A 119 -3.72 -5.73 5.63
C PHE A 119 -4.30 -5.06 4.38
N LEU A 120 -5.61 -5.00 4.27
CA LEU A 120 -6.31 -4.49 3.09
C LEU A 120 -6.85 -3.08 3.33
N ALA A 121 -6.37 -2.11 2.56
CA ALA A 121 -6.98 -0.79 2.42
C ALA A 121 -7.81 -0.74 1.14
N ASN A 122 -9.12 -0.58 1.27
CA ASN A 122 -10.04 -0.46 0.14
C ASN A 122 -10.91 0.80 0.26
N LYS A 123 -11.77 1.03 -0.72
CA LYS A 123 -12.49 2.30 -0.85
C LYS A 123 -13.93 2.09 -1.27
N ILE A 124 -14.81 2.99 -0.83
CA ILE A 124 -16.17 3.16 -1.35
C ILE A 124 -16.21 4.43 -2.19
N TRP A 125 -16.73 4.29 -3.40
CA TRP A 125 -17.04 5.39 -4.29
C TRP A 125 -18.48 5.24 -4.75
N SER A 126 -19.32 6.18 -4.37
CA SER A 126 -20.76 6.15 -4.66
C SER A 126 -21.23 7.55 -5.00
N THR A 127 -21.87 7.72 -6.16
CA THR A 127 -22.30 9.02 -6.70
C THR A 127 -23.70 8.92 -7.31
N GLY A 128 -24.23 10.05 -7.74
CA GLY A 128 -25.47 10.14 -8.50
C GLY A 128 -26.68 9.70 -7.67
N ASP A 129 -27.43 8.78 -8.19
CA ASP A 129 -28.69 8.28 -7.61
C ASP A 129 -28.50 7.60 -6.23
N HIS A 130 -27.24 7.35 -5.83
CA HIS A 130 -26.91 6.72 -4.54
C HIS A 130 -26.65 7.72 -3.41
N LEU A 131 -27.04 8.98 -3.55
CA LEU A 131 -26.85 10.01 -2.52
C LEU A 131 -27.63 9.71 -1.22
N TRP A 132 -28.80 9.08 -1.35
CA TRP A 132 -29.72 8.80 -0.23
C TRP A 132 -29.82 7.31 0.11
N ASP A 133 -29.21 6.45 -0.69
CA ASP A 133 -29.29 5.00 -0.61
C ASP A 133 -27.90 4.39 -0.48
N ASP A 134 -27.67 3.58 0.55
CA ASP A 134 -26.41 2.90 0.81
C ASP A 134 -26.25 1.55 0.08
N SER A 135 -27.27 1.13 -0.68
CA SER A 135 -27.30 -0.20 -1.34
C SER A 135 -26.11 -0.41 -2.27
N HIS A 136 -25.70 0.62 -3.02
CA HIS A 136 -24.53 0.58 -3.89
C HIS A 136 -23.23 0.41 -3.09
N ALA A 137 -23.05 1.17 -2.02
CA ALA A 137 -21.90 1.05 -1.13
C ALA A 137 -21.84 -0.35 -0.47
N ALA A 138 -22.99 -0.84 0.02
CA ALA A 138 -23.13 -2.17 0.59
C ALA A 138 -22.85 -3.27 -0.45
N GLY A 139 -23.32 -3.09 -1.68
CA GLY A 139 -23.02 -3.94 -2.83
C GLY A 139 -21.53 -3.99 -3.14
N SER A 140 -20.87 -2.83 -3.12
CA SER A 140 -19.41 -2.70 -3.33
C SER A 140 -18.62 -3.46 -2.27
N LEU A 141 -18.97 -3.32 -0.98
CA LEU A 141 -18.33 -4.07 0.10
C LEU A 141 -18.50 -5.59 -0.08
N ARG A 142 -19.73 -6.06 -0.40
CA ARG A 142 -19.97 -7.49 -0.69
C ARG A 142 -19.12 -8.00 -1.85
N GLN A 143 -18.95 -7.21 -2.92
CA GLN A 143 -18.09 -7.58 -4.05
C GLN A 143 -16.63 -7.65 -3.65
N THR A 144 -16.14 -6.71 -2.85
CA THR A 144 -14.77 -6.72 -2.30
C THR A 144 -14.50 -8.01 -1.53
N VAL A 145 -15.36 -8.34 -0.57
CA VAL A 145 -15.24 -9.57 0.24
C VAL A 145 -15.22 -10.81 -0.66
N LYS A 146 -16.11 -10.89 -1.65
CA LYS A 146 -16.16 -12.00 -2.60
C LYS A 146 -14.91 -12.10 -3.48
N ARG A 147 -14.48 -10.99 -4.10
CA ARG A 147 -13.34 -10.96 -5.03
C ARG A 147 -12.02 -11.30 -4.35
N LEU A 148 -11.84 -10.82 -3.13
CA LEU A 148 -10.62 -11.04 -2.35
C LEU A 148 -10.70 -12.31 -1.49
N SER A 149 -11.84 -13.04 -1.52
CA SER A 149 -12.09 -14.27 -0.74
C SER A 149 -11.80 -14.06 0.74
N LEU A 150 -12.35 -12.99 1.33
CA LEU A 150 -12.15 -12.66 2.73
C LEU A 150 -13.21 -13.38 3.60
N ASP A 151 -12.79 -14.00 4.67
CA ASP A 151 -13.64 -14.55 5.74
C ASP A 151 -13.60 -13.70 7.02
N ARG A 152 -13.00 -12.51 6.93
CA ARG A 152 -12.78 -11.54 8.00
C ARG A 152 -13.18 -10.12 7.58
N PRO A 153 -13.36 -9.19 8.54
CA PRO A 153 -13.59 -7.78 8.23
C PRO A 153 -12.47 -7.17 7.36
N VAL A 154 -12.82 -6.22 6.50
CA VAL A 154 -11.84 -5.41 5.75
C VAL A 154 -11.07 -4.53 6.73
N ASP A 155 -9.73 -4.46 6.59
CA ASP A 155 -8.91 -3.76 7.58
C ASP A 155 -9.13 -2.25 7.57
N VAL A 156 -9.17 -1.61 6.38
CA VAL A 156 -9.52 -0.19 6.24
C VAL A 156 -10.49 -0.02 5.09
N MET A 157 -11.61 0.65 5.34
CA MET A 157 -12.51 1.12 4.28
C MET A 157 -12.53 2.65 4.28
N GLN A 158 -12.33 3.25 3.11
CA GLN A 158 -12.17 4.69 2.95
C GLN A 158 -13.24 5.28 2.04
N CYS A 159 -13.75 6.47 2.35
CA CYS A 159 -14.50 7.28 1.40
C CYS A 159 -13.55 7.78 0.31
N HIS A 160 -13.75 7.32 -0.93
CA HIS A 160 -12.86 7.59 -2.06
C HIS A 160 -13.05 8.99 -2.61
N SER A 161 -11.98 9.78 -2.63
CA SER A 161 -11.95 11.15 -3.16
C SER A 161 -13.02 12.08 -2.58
N LEU A 162 -13.41 11.86 -1.31
CA LEU A 162 -14.46 12.61 -0.60
C LEU A 162 -15.83 12.59 -1.29
N ILE A 163 -16.05 11.67 -2.23
CA ILE A 163 -17.30 11.57 -2.96
C ILE A 163 -18.41 11.10 -2.02
N ASN A 164 -19.46 11.90 -1.91
CA ASN A 164 -20.60 11.66 -1.03
C ASN A 164 -20.18 11.43 0.44
N VAL A 165 -19.17 12.15 0.89
CA VAL A 165 -18.46 11.91 2.15
C VAL A 165 -19.38 12.03 3.37
N ASP A 166 -20.36 12.95 3.33
CA ASP A 166 -21.34 13.17 4.42
C ASP A 166 -22.29 11.97 4.64
N VAL A 167 -22.48 11.11 3.65
CA VAL A 167 -23.23 9.84 3.74
C VAL A 167 -22.31 8.67 4.00
N ILE A 168 -21.18 8.59 3.28
CA ILE A 168 -20.28 7.43 3.33
C ILE A 168 -19.55 7.33 4.67
N VAL A 169 -19.05 8.42 5.25
CA VAL A 169 -18.32 8.33 6.52
C VAL A 169 -19.21 7.84 7.67
N PRO A 170 -20.43 8.36 7.89
CA PRO A 170 -21.35 7.76 8.86
C PRO A 170 -21.66 6.29 8.60
N LEU A 171 -21.85 5.89 7.34
CA LEU A 171 -22.06 4.50 6.96
C LEU A 171 -20.85 3.61 7.32
N LEU A 172 -19.63 4.08 7.08
CA LEU A 172 -18.42 3.35 7.47
C LEU A 172 -18.31 3.19 8.98
N HIS A 173 -18.69 4.19 9.77
CA HIS A 173 -18.77 4.08 11.23
C HIS A 173 -19.79 3.02 11.68
N ALA A 174 -20.96 2.97 11.04
CA ALA A 174 -21.94 1.92 11.28
C ALA A 174 -21.36 0.53 10.98
N TRP A 175 -20.70 0.36 9.83
CA TRP A 175 -20.05 -0.90 9.46
C TRP A 175 -18.90 -1.30 10.40
N LYS A 176 -18.16 -0.34 10.93
CA LYS A 176 -17.15 -0.59 11.97
C LYS A 176 -17.80 -1.12 13.23
N LYS A 177 -18.89 -0.51 13.69
CA LYS A 177 -19.68 -0.96 14.85
C LYS A 177 -20.28 -2.35 14.64
N GLU A 178 -20.71 -2.67 13.42
CA GLU A 178 -21.22 -3.98 13.02
C GLU A 178 -20.13 -5.04 12.85
N GLY A 179 -18.85 -4.68 12.93
CA GLY A 179 -17.72 -5.59 12.73
C GLY A 179 -17.49 -6.01 11.26
N ARG A 180 -18.03 -5.28 10.28
CA ARG A 180 -17.84 -5.55 8.85
C ARG A 180 -16.53 -4.99 8.32
N ILE A 181 -16.04 -3.92 8.92
CA ILE A 181 -14.74 -3.31 8.69
C ILE A 181 -14.05 -3.02 10.02
N ARG A 182 -12.72 -2.91 10.03
CA ARG A 182 -11.95 -2.65 11.25
C ARG A 182 -11.71 -1.16 11.47
N ASN A 183 -11.43 -0.42 10.40
CA ASN A 183 -11.04 0.98 10.47
C ASN A 183 -11.76 1.81 9.40
N VAL A 184 -12.04 3.07 9.74
CA VAL A 184 -12.69 4.06 8.88
C VAL A 184 -11.66 5.06 8.37
N GLY A 185 -11.74 5.42 7.09
CA GLY A 185 -10.85 6.44 6.51
C GLY A 185 -11.49 7.29 5.44
N VAL A 186 -10.75 8.30 5.03
CA VAL A 186 -11.06 9.15 3.87
C VAL A 186 -9.82 9.31 3.00
N THR A 187 -10.00 9.61 1.71
CA THR A 187 -8.86 9.83 0.81
C THR A 187 -9.14 10.90 -0.22
N HIS A 188 -8.13 11.70 -0.53
CA HIS A 188 -8.04 12.52 -1.73
C HIS A 188 -6.58 12.71 -2.14
N HIS A 189 -6.31 12.80 -3.44
CA HIS A 189 -4.95 12.93 -3.95
C HIS A 189 -4.60 14.34 -4.44
N GLU A 190 -5.57 15.24 -4.57
CA GLU A 190 -5.35 16.59 -5.07
C GLU A 190 -5.17 17.59 -3.95
N VAL A 191 -4.13 18.44 -4.07
CA VAL A 191 -3.76 19.46 -3.10
C VAL A 191 -4.91 20.44 -2.73
N PRO A 192 -5.76 20.91 -3.68
CA PRO A 192 -6.87 21.80 -3.33
C PRO A 192 -7.85 21.24 -2.29
N TYR A 193 -7.91 19.90 -2.14
CA TYR A 193 -8.79 19.23 -1.16
C TYR A 193 -8.15 19.00 0.21
N TYR A 194 -6.89 19.41 0.44
CA TYR A 194 -6.21 19.16 1.71
C TYR A 194 -6.88 19.86 2.90
N ALA A 195 -7.41 21.08 2.70
CA ALA A 195 -8.15 21.78 3.73
C ALA A 195 -9.44 21.02 4.13
N VAL A 196 -10.13 20.42 3.14
CA VAL A 196 -11.33 19.60 3.37
C VAL A 196 -10.96 18.29 4.06
N LEU A 197 -9.89 17.61 3.61
CA LEU A 197 -9.39 16.41 4.30
C LEU A 197 -9.02 16.70 5.75
N ALA A 198 -8.28 17.79 6.02
CA ALA A 198 -7.91 18.17 7.38
C ALA A 198 -9.15 18.45 8.26
N SER A 199 -10.18 19.09 7.70
CA SER A 199 -11.46 19.28 8.40
C SER A 199 -12.13 17.95 8.77
N TRP A 200 -12.14 16.97 7.86
CA TRP A 200 -12.67 15.64 8.16
C TRP A 200 -11.84 14.92 9.22
N VAL A 201 -10.52 14.94 9.14
CA VAL A 201 -9.61 14.38 10.16
C VAL A 201 -9.90 14.98 11.54
N GLN A 202 -10.13 16.30 11.61
CA GLN A 202 -10.36 16.98 12.88
C GLN A 202 -11.71 16.65 13.54
N ARG A 203 -12.77 16.36 12.76
CA ARG A 203 -14.16 16.26 13.25
C ARG A 203 -14.75 14.85 13.25
N ALA A 204 -14.20 13.89 12.49
CA ALA A 204 -14.93 12.67 12.14
C ALA A 204 -14.37 11.38 12.77
N GLU A 205 -13.50 11.47 13.77
CA GLU A 205 -12.93 10.29 14.46
C GLU A 205 -12.40 9.21 13.48
N LEU A 206 -11.61 9.64 12.51
CA LEU A 206 -11.07 8.77 11.48
C LEU A 206 -9.85 8.00 11.99
N ASP A 207 -9.81 6.69 11.69
CA ASP A 207 -8.64 5.85 11.96
C ASP A 207 -7.54 6.07 10.91
N PHE A 208 -7.92 6.38 9.65
CA PHE A 208 -6.99 6.55 8.53
C PHE A 208 -7.33 7.76 7.66
N VAL A 209 -6.31 8.40 7.16
CA VAL A 209 -6.39 9.33 6.03
C VAL A 209 -5.38 8.93 4.96
N GLN A 210 -5.81 8.90 3.68
CA GLN A 210 -4.92 8.67 2.56
C GLN A 210 -4.77 9.93 1.73
N LEU A 211 -3.54 10.36 1.50
CA LEU A 211 -3.21 11.64 0.88
C LEU A 211 -2.00 11.52 -0.07
N HIS A 212 -1.88 12.48 -0.99
CA HIS A 212 -0.70 12.63 -1.82
C HIS A 212 0.40 13.35 -1.03
N TYR A 213 1.57 12.75 -0.98
CA TYR A 213 2.75 13.34 -0.37
C TYR A 213 4.02 12.78 -1.01
N SER A 214 4.90 13.67 -1.44
CA SER A 214 6.16 13.34 -2.10
C SER A 214 7.21 14.41 -1.81
N ILE A 215 8.46 14.16 -2.20
CA ILE A 215 9.54 15.14 -2.10
C ILE A 215 9.25 16.40 -2.93
N HIS A 216 8.41 16.30 -3.97
CA HIS A 216 7.94 17.44 -4.77
C HIS A 216 6.70 18.09 -4.15
N THR A 217 5.67 17.31 -3.82
CA THR A 217 4.38 17.79 -3.31
C THR A 217 4.36 17.68 -1.78
N ARG A 218 4.72 18.77 -1.09
CA ARG A 218 4.95 18.82 0.37
C ARG A 218 3.83 19.55 1.15
N GLN A 219 2.84 20.13 0.49
CA GLN A 219 1.79 20.96 1.11
C GLN A 219 1.01 20.25 2.22
N ALA A 220 1.01 18.91 2.24
CA ALA A 220 0.40 18.16 3.33
C ALA A 220 1.09 18.40 4.69
N GLU A 221 2.36 18.81 4.73
CA GLU A 221 3.11 19.12 5.96
C GLU A 221 2.60 20.38 6.66
N GLU A 222 1.93 21.30 5.94
CA GLU A 222 1.48 22.56 6.49
C GLU A 222 0.33 22.41 7.49
N ARG A 223 -0.61 21.50 7.21
CA ARG A 223 -1.82 21.34 8.04
C ARG A 223 -2.30 19.91 8.16
N LEU A 224 -2.36 19.15 7.06
CA LEU A 224 -3.06 17.86 7.01
C LEU A 224 -2.34 16.77 7.81
N ILE A 225 -1.04 16.63 7.64
CA ILE A 225 -0.22 15.68 8.40
C ILE A 225 -0.19 16.03 9.89
N PRO A 226 0.05 17.31 10.31
CA PRO A 226 -0.10 17.71 11.70
C PRO A 226 -1.48 17.40 12.29
N ALA A 227 -2.57 17.72 11.59
CA ALA A 227 -3.92 17.40 12.05
C ALA A 227 -4.13 15.90 12.25
N ALA A 228 -3.58 15.06 11.37
CA ALA A 228 -3.64 13.60 11.51
C ALA A 228 -2.87 13.12 12.75
N ALA A 229 -1.68 13.67 13.00
CA ALA A 229 -0.88 13.37 14.18
C ALA A 229 -1.60 13.75 15.47
N ASP A 230 -2.17 14.96 15.54
CA ASP A 230 -2.90 15.47 16.71
C ASP A 230 -4.14 14.64 17.04
N LYS A 231 -4.79 14.07 16.03
CA LYS A 231 -6.00 13.23 16.18
C LYS A 231 -5.70 11.74 16.34
N GLY A 232 -4.44 11.34 16.23
CA GLY A 232 -4.10 9.92 16.24
C GLY A 232 -4.66 9.18 15.01
N THR A 233 -4.73 9.85 13.85
CA THR A 233 -5.17 9.28 12.58
C THR A 233 -3.96 8.76 11.81
N ALA A 234 -3.96 7.50 11.42
CA ALA A 234 -2.89 6.90 10.62
C ALA A 234 -2.85 7.50 9.20
N VAL A 235 -1.65 7.76 8.68
CA VAL A 235 -1.47 8.36 7.36
C VAL A 235 -0.98 7.33 6.34
N LEU A 236 -1.77 7.10 5.30
CA LEU A 236 -1.39 6.37 4.10
C LEU A 236 -0.99 7.39 3.01
N VAL A 237 0.14 7.15 2.35
CA VAL A 237 0.62 8.06 1.31
C VAL A 237 0.48 7.41 -0.07
N ASN A 238 -0.30 8.05 -0.94
CA ASN A 238 -0.31 7.76 -2.37
C ASN A 238 0.61 8.72 -3.14
N MET A 239 0.88 8.41 -4.42
CA MET A 239 1.66 9.24 -5.34
C MET A 239 3.06 9.66 -4.85
N ALA A 240 3.69 8.94 -3.93
CA ALA A 240 5.03 9.25 -3.41
C ALA A 240 6.12 9.33 -4.50
N LEU A 241 5.92 8.68 -5.64
CA LEU A 241 6.78 8.71 -6.82
C LEU A 241 6.21 9.58 -7.95
N GLU A 242 5.23 10.45 -7.64
CA GLU A 242 4.58 11.35 -8.61
C GLU A 242 4.11 10.64 -9.88
N LYS A 243 3.57 9.43 -9.74
CA LYS A 243 3.14 8.60 -10.89
C LYS A 243 4.25 8.40 -11.94
N GLY A 244 5.48 8.25 -11.50
CA GLY A 244 6.66 8.03 -12.35
C GLY A 244 7.33 9.31 -12.86
N ARG A 245 6.75 10.49 -12.64
CA ARG A 245 7.31 11.78 -13.08
C ARG A 245 8.66 12.10 -12.43
N LEU A 246 8.83 11.76 -11.13
CA LEU A 246 10.11 11.90 -10.45
C LEU A 246 11.21 11.04 -11.10
N HIS A 247 10.87 9.81 -11.53
CA HIS A 247 11.85 8.97 -12.21
C HIS A 247 12.24 9.53 -13.59
N ALA A 248 11.28 10.11 -14.32
CA ALA A 248 11.55 10.69 -15.64
C ALA A 248 12.55 11.86 -15.56
N ILE A 249 12.46 12.73 -14.53
CA ILE A 249 13.40 13.87 -14.43
C ILE A 249 14.79 13.47 -13.94
N VAL A 250 14.95 12.29 -13.34
CA VAL A 250 16.24 11.79 -12.87
C VAL A 250 16.81 10.68 -13.77
N GLU A 251 16.17 10.41 -14.90
CA GLU A 251 16.64 9.41 -15.86
C GLU A 251 18.07 9.71 -16.32
N GLY A 252 18.95 8.72 -16.27
CA GLY A 252 20.36 8.86 -16.59
C GLY A 252 21.21 9.63 -15.57
N ARG A 253 20.62 10.15 -14.47
CA ARG A 253 21.36 10.86 -13.42
C ARG A 253 21.83 9.91 -12.33
N GLN A 254 23.02 10.19 -11.81
CA GLN A 254 23.55 9.48 -10.66
C GLN A 254 22.99 10.04 -9.35
N LEU A 255 22.87 9.17 -8.35
CA LEU A 255 22.53 9.59 -6.99
C LEU A 255 23.66 10.45 -6.41
N PRO A 256 23.33 11.48 -5.60
CA PRO A 256 24.33 12.26 -4.90
C PRO A 256 25.05 11.42 -3.83
N ASP A 257 26.35 11.66 -3.65
CA ASP A 257 27.18 10.88 -2.75
C ASP A 257 26.70 10.88 -1.29
N PHE A 258 26.11 11.98 -0.86
CA PHE A 258 25.67 12.15 0.52
C PHE A 258 24.57 11.17 0.99
N VAL A 259 23.89 10.47 0.08
CA VAL A 259 22.87 9.48 0.47
C VAL A 259 23.44 8.06 0.63
N LYS A 260 24.73 7.84 0.34
CA LYS A 260 25.38 6.54 0.48
C LYS A 260 25.37 6.03 1.91
N GLU A 261 25.51 6.93 2.90
CA GLU A 261 25.45 6.60 4.33
C GLU A 261 24.08 6.04 4.78
N LEU A 262 23.01 6.35 4.01
CA LEU A 262 21.66 5.82 4.23
C LEU A 262 21.41 4.48 3.52
N GLY A 263 22.43 3.91 2.85
CA GLY A 263 22.30 2.70 2.06
C GLY A 263 21.37 2.87 0.85
N ILE A 264 21.19 4.10 0.36
CA ILE A 264 20.37 4.40 -0.81
C ILE A 264 21.18 4.11 -2.07
N THR A 265 20.68 3.19 -2.89
CA THR A 265 21.32 2.74 -4.14
C THR A 265 20.49 3.01 -5.38
N THR A 266 19.21 3.41 -5.23
CA THR A 266 18.31 3.74 -6.33
C THR A 266 17.50 5.00 -6.06
N TRP A 267 17.03 5.66 -7.13
CA TRP A 267 16.14 6.81 -7.00
C TRP A 267 14.80 6.46 -6.35
N SER A 268 14.30 5.24 -6.55
CA SER A 268 13.11 4.76 -5.83
C SER A 268 13.30 4.80 -4.31
N GLN A 269 14.45 4.30 -3.83
CA GLN A 269 14.78 4.36 -2.40
C GLN A 269 14.96 5.80 -1.91
N TYR A 270 15.58 6.66 -2.71
CA TYR A 270 15.75 8.08 -2.40
C TYR A 270 14.40 8.74 -2.10
N PHE A 271 13.45 8.63 -3.03
CA PHE A 271 12.14 9.24 -2.87
C PHE A 271 11.33 8.61 -1.73
N LEU A 272 11.32 7.28 -1.64
CA LEU A 272 10.53 6.58 -0.62
C LEU A 272 11.09 6.79 0.79
N LYS A 273 12.42 6.73 0.99
CA LYS A 273 13.03 6.99 2.30
C LYS A 273 12.80 8.43 2.75
N TRP A 274 12.80 9.39 1.83
CA TRP A 274 12.42 10.76 2.16
C TRP A 274 11.00 10.86 2.71
N VAL A 275 10.04 10.16 2.12
CA VAL A 275 8.64 10.18 2.57
C VAL A 275 8.48 9.46 3.92
N ILE A 276 9.01 8.23 4.06
CA ILE A 276 8.86 7.44 5.28
C ILE A 276 9.67 7.96 6.47
N SER A 277 10.62 8.86 6.24
CA SER A 277 11.36 9.51 7.32
C SER A 277 10.53 10.53 8.10
N ASN A 278 9.41 11.01 7.56
CA ASN A 278 8.43 11.76 8.35
C ASN A 278 7.75 10.79 9.34
N PRO A 279 7.89 10.99 10.66
CA PRO A 279 7.42 10.03 11.67
C PRO A 279 5.90 9.88 11.70
N SER A 280 5.14 10.87 11.20
CA SER A 280 3.68 10.83 11.11
C SER A 280 3.15 9.98 9.95
N ILE A 281 4.02 9.53 9.03
CA ILE A 281 3.62 8.65 7.93
C ILE A 281 3.59 7.20 8.40
N THR A 282 2.43 6.57 8.30
CA THR A 282 2.25 5.16 8.69
C THR A 282 2.71 4.21 7.59
N CYS A 283 2.27 4.43 6.35
CA CYS A 283 2.62 3.55 5.22
C CYS A 283 2.54 4.29 3.89
N VAL A 284 3.49 4.02 3.00
CA VAL A 284 3.56 4.59 1.64
C VAL A 284 3.17 3.52 0.63
N LEU A 285 2.39 3.87 -0.39
CA LEU A 285 1.74 2.95 -1.33
C LEU A 285 2.27 3.08 -2.77
N PRO A 286 3.56 2.83 -3.04
CA PRO A 286 4.05 2.78 -4.40
C PRO A 286 3.38 1.64 -5.16
N ALA A 287 3.08 1.87 -6.46
CA ALA A 287 2.44 0.90 -7.31
C ALA A 287 3.39 0.47 -8.44
N THR A 288 3.51 -0.85 -8.67
CA THR A 288 4.32 -1.37 -9.78
C THR A 288 3.80 -2.73 -10.27
N SER A 289 3.95 -2.98 -11.56
CA SER A 289 3.77 -4.30 -12.19
C SER A 289 5.11 -4.96 -12.55
N ASN A 290 6.25 -4.33 -12.20
CA ASN A 290 7.59 -4.82 -12.49
C ASN A 290 8.25 -5.36 -11.22
N PRO A 291 8.63 -6.67 -11.17
CA PRO A 291 9.29 -7.27 -10.02
C PRO A 291 10.64 -6.62 -9.65
N GLY A 292 11.37 -6.05 -10.62
CA GLY A 292 12.62 -5.30 -10.38
C GLY A 292 12.34 -4.00 -9.63
N HIS A 293 11.40 -3.18 -10.12
CA HIS A 293 11.01 -1.95 -9.43
C HIS A 293 10.43 -2.23 -8.03
N LEU A 294 9.73 -3.36 -7.86
CA LEU A 294 9.31 -3.76 -6.52
C LEU A 294 10.50 -3.98 -5.59
N THR A 295 11.53 -4.69 -6.06
CA THR A 295 12.74 -4.95 -5.26
C THR A 295 13.40 -3.64 -4.79
N GLU A 296 13.46 -2.63 -5.67
CA GLU A 296 13.94 -1.30 -5.31
C GLU A 296 13.06 -0.62 -4.24
N ASN A 297 11.72 -0.67 -4.43
CA ASN A 297 10.79 -0.04 -3.50
C ASN A 297 10.84 -0.67 -2.10
N ILE A 298 10.84 -2.01 -2.02
CA ILE A 298 10.87 -2.71 -0.73
C ILE A 298 12.19 -2.57 0.01
N ALA A 299 13.30 -2.31 -0.69
CA ALA A 299 14.57 -2.03 -0.06
C ALA A 299 14.53 -0.75 0.82
N ALA A 300 13.61 0.19 0.53
CA ALA A 300 13.39 1.36 1.37
C ALA A 300 12.82 1.01 2.77
N MET A 301 12.29 -0.20 2.98
CA MET A 301 11.81 -0.65 4.30
C MET A 301 12.94 -0.99 5.29
N ARG A 302 14.19 -0.82 4.92
CA ARG A 302 15.35 -1.23 5.75
C ARG A 302 16.42 -0.15 5.79
N GLY A 303 17.27 -0.26 6.80
CA GLY A 303 18.41 0.64 7.00
C GLY A 303 18.01 2.03 7.51
N PRO A 304 18.98 2.92 7.70
CA PRO A 304 18.77 4.24 8.28
C PRO A 304 17.84 5.12 7.42
N LEU A 305 17.09 5.99 8.09
CA LEU A 305 16.24 7.00 7.47
C LEU A 305 16.91 8.37 7.56
N PRO A 306 16.67 9.27 6.59
CA PRO A 306 17.15 10.63 6.67
C PRO A 306 16.54 11.37 7.88
N ASP A 307 17.37 12.07 8.61
CA ASP A 307 16.96 13.05 9.62
C ASP A 307 16.46 14.37 8.97
N ALA A 308 16.09 15.35 9.76
CA ALA A 308 15.57 16.63 9.28
C ALA A 308 16.57 17.39 8.38
N ALA A 309 17.85 17.38 8.74
CA ALA A 309 18.91 18.06 7.97
C ALA A 309 19.14 17.35 6.62
N MET A 310 19.19 16.02 6.65
CA MET A 310 19.31 15.20 5.44
C MET A 310 18.08 15.34 4.53
N ARG A 311 16.87 15.34 5.09
CA ARG A 311 15.64 15.60 4.31
C ARG A 311 15.71 16.93 3.57
N LYS A 312 16.14 17.99 4.26
CA LYS A 312 16.32 19.32 3.66
C LYS A 312 17.32 19.24 2.51
N ARG A 313 18.50 18.64 2.75
CA ARG A 313 19.55 18.48 1.73
C ARG A 313 19.07 17.69 0.51
N MET A 314 18.26 16.66 0.73
CA MET A 314 17.64 15.87 -0.36
C MET A 314 16.71 16.75 -1.21
N VAL A 315 15.91 17.61 -0.60
CA VAL A 315 15.04 18.55 -1.32
C VAL A 315 15.88 19.57 -2.11
N GLU A 316 16.87 20.21 -1.46
CA GLU A 316 17.76 21.17 -2.10
C GLU A 316 18.47 20.56 -3.32
N HIS A 317 18.92 19.30 -3.23
CA HIS A 317 19.48 18.59 -4.37
C HIS A 317 18.46 18.41 -5.51
N MET A 318 17.22 18.02 -5.20
CA MET A 318 16.19 17.90 -6.23
C MET A 318 15.85 19.23 -6.89
N GLU A 319 15.87 20.32 -6.15
CA GLU A 319 15.63 21.68 -6.67
C GLU A 319 16.71 22.14 -7.66
N THR A 320 17.92 21.55 -7.64
CA THR A 320 18.94 21.78 -8.69
C THR A 320 18.67 21.03 -10.00
N ILE A 321 17.74 20.06 -9.99
CA ILE A 321 17.43 19.24 -11.16
C ILE A 321 16.44 19.96 -12.06
N GLN A 322 16.85 20.22 -13.31
CA GLN A 322 15.99 20.87 -14.29
C GLN A 322 14.66 20.12 -14.45
N GLY A 323 13.54 20.84 -14.34
CA GLY A 323 12.18 20.33 -14.48
C GLY A 323 11.57 19.79 -13.18
N PHE A 324 12.29 19.83 -12.07
CA PHE A 324 11.72 19.43 -10.78
C PHE A 324 10.55 20.33 -10.39
N ASP A 325 10.65 21.63 -10.60
CA ASP A 325 9.58 22.62 -10.40
C ASP A 325 8.31 22.33 -11.21
N LYS A 326 8.43 21.64 -12.34
CA LYS A 326 7.35 21.32 -13.29
C LYS A 326 6.83 19.89 -13.18
N VAL A 327 7.30 19.09 -12.24
CA VAL A 327 6.87 17.69 -12.05
C VAL A 327 5.34 17.60 -11.93
N GLY A 328 4.72 18.52 -11.19
CA GLY A 328 3.26 18.52 -10.97
C GLY A 328 2.44 18.70 -12.24
N THR A 329 2.97 19.36 -13.27
CA THR A 329 2.28 19.67 -14.53
C THR A 329 2.56 18.68 -15.66
N GLN A 330 3.52 17.77 -15.47
CA GLN A 330 3.82 16.75 -16.49
C GLN A 330 2.71 15.69 -16.58
N PRO A 331 2.55 15.05 -17.75
CA PRO A 331 1.63 13.92 -17.90
C PRO A 331 1.95 12.80 -16.91
N TRP A 332 0.91 12.11 -16.43
CA TRP A 332 1.08 10.94 -15.59
C TRP A 332 1.73 9.79 -16.35
N TYR A 333 2.60 9.04 -15.67
CA TYR A 333 3.26 7.85 -16.19
C TYR A 333 4.07 8.08 -17.47
N PRO A 334 5.04 9.02 -17.45
CA PRO A 334 5.87 9.28 -18.64
C PRO A 334 6.46 7.99 -19.20
N GLY A 335 6.38 7.82 -20.53
CA GLY A 335 6.91 6.64 -21.22
C GLY A 335 6.19 5.32 -20.93
N LYS A 336 5.04 5.30 -20.21
CA LYS A 336 4.29 4.09 -19.89
C LYS A 336 2.92 4.07 -20.57
N ASN A 337 2.59 2.93 -21.17
CA ASN A 337 1.29 2.67 -21.75
C ASN A 337 0.56 1.59 -20.93
N TYR A 338 -0.61 1.93 -20.43
CA TYR A 338 -1.50 1.00 -19.76
C TYR A 338 -2.65 0.62 -20.69
N ALA A 339 -2.94 -0.68 -20.79
CA ALA A 339 -3.97 -1.22 -21.68
C ALA A 339 -5.17 -1.83 -20.91
N GLY A 340 -5.32 -1.50 -19.64
CA GLY A 340 -6.38 -1.99 -18.76
C GLY A 340 -7.75 -1.36 -19.04
N LEU A 341 -8.74 -1.71 -18.22
CA LEU A 341 -10.12 -1.24 -18.36
C LEU A 341 -10.22 0.28 -18.14
N VAL A 342 -9.49 0.83 -17.16
CA VAL A 342 -9.48 2.27 -16.87
C VAL A 342 -8.94 3.05 -18.08
N SER A 343 -7.79 2.66 -18.62
CA SER A 343 -7.19 3.33 -19.79
C SER A 343 -8.09 3.29 -21.02
N ARG A 344 -8.73 2.14 -21.26
CA ARG A 344 -9.68 1.98 -22.39
C ARG A 344 -10.91 2.86 -22.22
N ALA A 345 -11.47 2.93 -21.01
CA ALA A 345 -12.60 3.80 -20.70
C ALA A 345 -12.24 5.28 -20.89
N GLN A 346 -11.10 5.73 -20.37
CA GLN A 346 -10.60 7.10 -20.55
C GLN A 346 -10.39 7.43 -22.04
N ALA A 347 -9.77 6.54 -22.80
CA ALA A 347 -9.60 6.74 -24.24
C ALA A 347 -10.94 6.80 -25.00
N ALA A 348 -11.94 6.03 -24.59
CA ALA A 348 -13.29 6.09 -25.18
C ALA A 348 -13.99 7.42 -24.89
N VAL A 349 -13.85 7.96 -23.67
CA VAL A 349 -14.40 9.29 -23.32
C VAL A 349 -13.72 10.38 -24.16
N ARG A 350 -12.39 10.39 -24.23
CA ARG A 350 -11.63 11.38 -25.04
C ARG A 350 -12.05 11.39 -26.51
N ARG A 351 -12.30 10.23 -27.11
CA ARG A 351 -12.79 10.14 -28.49
C ARG A 351 -14.18 10.73 -28.70
N ARG A 352 -15.03 10.73 -27.67
CA ARG A 352 -16.40 11.26 -27.73
C ARG A 352 -16.48 12.73 -27.34
N SER A 353 -15.45 13.26 -26.71
CA SER A 353 -15.44 14.62 -26.13
C SER A 353 -14.24 15.37 -26.69
N PRO A 354 -14.36 16.04 -27.86
CA PRO A 354 -13.24 16.72 -28.53
C PRO A 354 -12.65 17.88 -27.69
N TRP A 355 -13.39 18.41 -26.71
CA TRP A 355 -12.95 19.42 -25.75
C TRP A 355 -12.32 18.82 -24.46
N TRP A 356 -12.18 17.49 -24.37
CA TRP A 356 -11.48 16.89 -23.26
C TRP A 356 -10.00 17.29 -23.30
N PRO A 357 -9.42 17.86 -22.22
CA PRO A 357 -8.02 18.24 -22.22
C PRO A 357 -7.12 17.03 -22.45
N SER A 358 -6.13 17.21 -23.31
CA SER A 358 -5.14 16.20 -23.71
C SER A 358 -4.13 15.89 -22.58
#